data_a44dd4b73d2ace9a8a05495c6a237def
#
_entry.id   a44dd4b73d2ace9a8a05495c6a237def
#
_cell.length_a   1.000
_cell.length_b   1.000
_cell.length_c   1.000
_cell.angle_alpha   90.00
_cell.angle_beta   90.00
_cell.angle_gamma   90.00
#
_symmetry.space_group_name_H-M   'P 1'
#
loop_
_entity.id
_entity.type
_entity.pdbx_description
1 polymer ?
#
loop_
_entity_poly.entity_id
_entity_poly.type
_entity_poly.pdbx_seq_one_letter_code
_entity_poly.pdbx_strand_id
1 'polypeptide(L)'
;MRSTIRLPIGRWSIALWLTLGVASAGASRGSSTAYEFSADIVSRNADGASVGTGARLYGAKRMVRIETPEASAGFFLIDGVAGTAFFVRPAQRVFMDAKLSTRLTQIFVPVDPNDPCRQWQAAAENAGASSAGGDWRCGHADTAIVDGRRTIEYRVVSPDQNSSQRWIDPDLEFPVKLRAADGTTIALEHIRVEAQPASLFAVPPDYRKSDPQALIERIKHSDVWVGAPSP
;
A
#
# COMPACT_ATOMS: atom_id res chain seq x y z
N MET A 1 -20.56 -5.93 -102.35
CA MET A 1 -20.81 -6.72 -101.12
C MET A 1 -20.01 -6.11 -100.01
N ARG A 2 -20.69 -5.30 -99.18
CA ARG A 2 -20.06 -4.63 -98.02
C ARG A 2 -20.81 -5.11 -96.76
N SER A 3 -20.16 -5.91 -95.91
CA SER A 3 -20.70 -6.32 -94.63
C SER A 3 -20.26 -5.30 -93.56
N THR A 4 -21.24 -4.67 -92.94
CA THR A 4 -21.02 -3.80 -91.77
C THR A 4 -21.25 -4.60 -90.49
N ILE A 5 -20.19 -4.73 -89.73
CA ILE A 5 -20.22 -5.39 -88.37
C ILE A 5 -20.52 -4.26 -87.36
N ARG A 6 -21.64 -4.37 -86.65
CA ARG A 6 -21.97 -3.51 -85.48
C ARG A 6 -21.48 -4.20 -84.23
N LEU A 7 -20.62 -3.50 -83.48
CA LEU A 7 -20.24 -3.92 -82.10
C LEU A 7 -21.30 -3.43 -81.12
N PRO A 8 -21.68 -4.23 -80.09
CA PRO A 8 -22.51 -3.78 -79.01
C PRO A 8 -21.67 -3.09 -77.93
N ILE A 9 -22.16 -1.92 -77.52
CA ILE A 9 -21.58 -1.20 -76.39
C ILE A 9 -22.01 -1.88 -75.09
N GLY A 10 -21.07 -2.52 -74.45
CA GLY A 10 -21.26 -3.11 -73.12
C GLY A 10 -21.28 -2.05 -72.01
N ARG A 11 -22.40 -1.97 -71.30
CA ARG A 11 -22.54 -1.13 -70.11
C ARG A 11 -21.74 -1.79 -68.99
N TRP A 12 -20.67 -1.14 -68.58
CA TRP A 12 -19.91 -1.53 -67.40
C TRP A 12 -20.64 -1.02 -66.17
N SER A 13 -21.23 -1.94 -65.38
CA SER A 13 -21.77 -1.67 -64.08
C SER A 13 -20.60 -1.70 -63.07
N ILE A 14 -20.25 -0.54 -62.55
CA ILE A 14 -19.28 -0.43 -61.46
C ILE A 14 -19.99 -0.88 -60.17
N ALA A 15 -19.73 -2.07 -59.73
CA ALA A 15 -20.17 -2.53 -58.42
C ALA A 15 -19.25 -1.94 -57.33
N LEU A 16 -19.79 -0.93 -56.63
CA LEU A 16 -19.13 -0.32 -55.49
C LEU A 16 -19.24 -1.27 -54.28
N TRP A 17 -18.17 -1.96 -53.96
CA TRP A 17 -18.06 -2.78 -52.72
C TRP A 17 -17.79 -1.85 -51.55
N LEU A 18 -18.82 -1.57 -50.77
CA LEU A 18 -18.70 -0.96 -49.44
C LEU A 18 -18.16 -2.04 -48.47
N THR A 19 -16.86 -2.04 -48.21
CA THR A 19 -16.29 -2.81 -47.13
C THR A 19 -16.63 -2.11 -45.78
N LEU A 20 -17.62 -2.64 -45.07
CA LEU A 20 -17.82 -2.31 -43.65
C LEU A 20 -16.59 -2.79 -42.87
N GLY A 21 -15.71 -1.87 -42.56
CA GLY A 21 -14.65 -2.09 -41.58
C GLY A 21 -15.26 -2.27 -40.20
N VAL A 22 -15.33 -3.52 -39.71
CA VAL A 22 -15.64 -3.80 -38.31
C VAL A 22 -14.43 -3.34 -37.48
N ALA A 23 -14.54 -2.14 -36.88
CA ALA A 23 -13.60 -1.68 -35.88
C ALA A 23 -13.77 -2.59 -34.66
N SER A 24 -12.88 -3.58 -34.53
CA SER A 24 -12.72 -4.34 -33.29
C SER A 24 -12.23 -3.36 -32.24
N ALA A 25 -13.14 -2.87 -31.40
CA ALA A 25 -12.79 -2.20 -30.16
C ALA A 25 -12.07 -3.23 -29.27
N GLY A 26 -10.75 -3.24 -29.36
CA GLY A 26 -9.90 -3.96 -28.42
C GLY A 26 -10.21 -3.43 -27.02
N ALA A 27 -10.92 -4.21 -26.22
CA ALA A 27 -11.04 -3.96 -24.81
C ALA A 27 -9.62 -3.95 -24.26
N SER A 28 -9.06 -2.77 -24.08
CA SER A 28 -7.88 -2.58 -23.25
C SER A 28 -8.25 -3.17 -21.89
N ARG A 29 -7.65 -4.33 -21.55
CA ARG A 29 -7.59 -4.77 -20.16
C ARG A 29 -6.90 -3.63 -19.44
N GLY A 30 -7.70 -2.81 -18.76
CA GLY A 30 -7.19 -1.74 -17.92
C GLY A 30 -6.19 -2.37 -16.98
N SER A 31 -4.95 -1.91 -17.03
CA SER A 31 -4.03 -2.09 -15.93
C SER A 31 -4.81 -1.70 -14.68
N SER A 32 -4.93 -2.61 -13.71
CA SER A 32 -5.47 -2.30 -12.39
C SER A 32 -4.67 -1.11 -11.86
N THR A 33 -5.23 0.07 -12.00
CA THR A 33 -4.69 1.27 -11.38
C THR A 33 -5.08 1.14 -9.93
N ALA A 34 -4.12 0.75 -9.08
CA ALA A 34 -4.30 0.82 -7.63
C ALA A 34 -4.92 2.18 -7.31
N TYR A 35 -6.10 2.16 -6.67
CA TYR A 35 -6.84 3.38 -6.40
C TYR A 35 -6.04 4.28 -5.46
N GLU A 36 -6.07 5.57 -5.75
CA GLU A 36 -5.56 6.57 -4.82
C GLU A 36 -6.65 6.88 -3.80
N PHE A 37 -6.28 6.96 -2.52
CA PHE A 37 -7.25 7.13 -1.45
C PHE A 37 -6.65 7.80 -0.23
N SER A 38 -7.53 8.31 0.64
CA SER A 38 -7.20 8.73 2.01
C SER A 38 -8.13 8.05 3.01
N ALA A 39 -7.68 7.89 4.26
CA ALA A 39 -8.46 7.28 5.33
C ALA A 39 -7.96 7.71 6.70
N ASP A 40 -8.80 7.57 7.71
CA ASP A 40 -8.43 7.72 9.11
C ASP A 40 -8.01 6.35 9.67
N ILE A 41 -6.93 6.31 10.46
CA ILE A 41 -6.50 5.10 11.18
C ILE A 41 -7.11 5.16 12.58
N VAL A 42 -7.87 4.13 12.93
CA VAL A 42 -8.50 4.00 14.25
C VAL A 42 -8.05 2.71 14.90
N SER A 43 -7.57 2.82 16.14
CA SER A 43 -7.22 1.68 16.98
C SER A 43 -8.26 1.50 18.08
N ARG A 44 -8.68 0.26 18.31
CA ARG A 44 -9.61 -0.12 19.38
C ARG A 44 -9.02 -1.27 20.20
N ASN A 45 -9.25 -1.24 21.51
CA ASN A 45 -8.93 -2.38 22.37
C ASN A 45 -9.91 -3.55 22.17
N ALA A 46 -9.71 -4.63 22.91
CA ALA A 46 -10.58 -5.83 22.82
C ALA A 46 -12.07 -5.52 23.15
N ASP A 47 -12.32 -4.55 24.00
CA ASP A 47 -13.68 -4.12 24.40
C ASP A 47 -14.33 -3.17 23.39
N GLY A 48 -13.61 -2.84 22.31
CA GLY A 48 -14.08 -1.94 21.25
C GLY A 48 -13.89 -0.45 21.55
N ALA A 49 -13.35 -0.08 22.71
CA ALA A 49 -13.06 1.32 23.02
C ALA A 49 -11.90 1.85 22.18
N SER A 50 -12.04 3.07 21.65
CA SER A 50 -10.98 3.72 20.89
C SER A 50 -9.79 4.03 21.79
N VAL A 51 -8.60 3.56 21.39
CA VAL A 51 -7.33 3.78 22.12
C VAL A 51 -6.33 4.64 21.35
N GLY A 52 -6.70 5.09 20.17
CA GLY A 52 -5.89 5.99 19.35
C GLY A 52 -6.69 6.51 18.16
N THR A 53 -6.72 7.80 17.99
CA THR A 53 -7.39 8.51 16.90
C THR A 53 -6.50 9.62 16.37
N GLY A 54 -6.80 10.08 15.14
CA GLY A 54 -6.14 11.21 14.52
C GLY A 54 -4.91 10.87 13.68
N ALA A 55 -4.56 9.60 13.56
CA ALA A 55 -3.64 9.15 12.53
C ALA A 55 -4.35 9.13 11.17
N ARG A 56 -3.68 9.56 10.11
CA ARG A 56 -4.23 9.61 8.76
C ARG A 56 -3.35 8.89 7.77
N LEU A 57 -3.97 8.17 6.85
CA LEU A 57 -3.29 7.43 5.79
C LEU A 57 -3.66 8.01 4.43
N TYR A 58 -2.66 8.10 3.56
CA TYR A 58 -2.81 8.37 2.14
C TYR A 58 -2.15 7.24 1.37
N GLY A 59 -2.84 6.71 0.37
CA GLY A 59 -2.34 5.67 -0.53
C GLY A 59 -2.36 6.17 -1.96
N ALA A 60 -1.28 5.94 -2.70
CA ALA A 60 -1.22 6.20 -4.13
C ALA A 60 -0.35 5.15 -4.81
N LYS A 61 -0.91 4.38 -5.74
CA LYS A 61 -0.22 3.27 -6.40
C LYS A 61 0.31 2.28 -5.37
N ARG A 62 1.60 2.23 -5.14
CA ARG A 62 2.24 1.38 -4.12
C ARG A 62 2.94 2.19 -3.03
N MET A 63 2.69 3.47 -2.99
CA MET A 63 3.21 4.39 -1.99
C MET A 63 2.19 4.63 -0.89
N VAL A 64 2.66 4.71 0.34
CA VAL A 64 1.82 5.02 1.51
C VAL A 64 2.47 6.11 2.34
N ARG A 65 1.64 7.07 2.76
CA ARG A 65 2.01 8.08 3.77
C ARG A 65 1.13 7.90 5.00
N ILE A 66 1.74 7.86 6.17
CA ILE A 66 1.03 7.78 7.45
C ILE A 66 1.42 8.98 8.32
N GLU A 67 0.45 9.79 8.66
CA GLU A 67 0.58 10.91 9.60
C GLU A 67 -0.01 10.48 10.94
N THR A 68 0.73 10.64 12.03
CA THR A 68 0.24 10.33 13.38
C THR A 68 0.29 11.57 14.26
N PRO A 69 -0.71 11.81 15.13
CA PRO A 69 -0.73 12.98 16.00
C PRO A 69 0.44 13.00 16.98
N GLU A 70 0.83 11.82 17.47
CA GLU A 70 1.96 11.67 18.39
C GLU A 70 3.30 11.95 17.71
N ALA A 71 3.34 11.72 16.38
CA ALA A 71 4.45 12.11 15.53
C ALA A 71 4.28 13.55 15.02
N SER A 72 3.75 14.47 15.85
CA SER A 72 3.46 15.87 15.48
C SER A 72 4.61 16.62 14.81
N ALA A 73 5.80 16.01 14.83
CA ALA A 73 6.99 16.45 14.12
C ALA A 73 7.27 15.66 12.83
N GLY A 74 6.42 14.72 12.40
CA GLY A 74 6.75 13.90 11.24
C GLY A 74 5.65 12.96 10.72
N PHE A 75 6.02 12.23 9.66
CA PHE A 75 5.17 11.24 9.01
C PHE A 75 6.01 10.09 8.45
N PHE A 76 5.38 8.95 8.23
CA PHE A 76 6.01 7.81 7.56
C PHE A 76 5.74 7.86 6.06
N LEU A 77 6.77 7.54 5.27
CA LEU A 77 6.65 7.24 3.84
C LEU A 77 7.07 5.79 3.61
N ILE A 78 6.21 5.02 2.97
CA ILE A 78 6.44 3.61 2.68
C ILE A 78 6.37 3.41 1.17
N ASP A 79 7.39 2.79 0.60
CA ASP A 79 7.39 2.33 -0.79
C ASP A 79 7.22 0.81 -0.80
N GLY A 80 6.03 0.36 -1.16
CA GLY A 80 5.70 -1.07 -1.21
C GLY A 80 6.42 -1.83 -2.32
N VAL A 81 6.95 -1.15 -3.34
CA VAL A 81 7.74 -1.74 -4.43
C VAL A 81 9.20 -1.89 -4.02
N ALA A 82 9.79 -0.81 -3.53
CA ALA A 82 11.18 -0.83 -3.07
C ALA A 82 11.34 -1.53 -1.71
N GLY A 83 10.26 -1.78 -0.99
CA GLY A 83 10.29 -2.36 0.35
C GLY A 83 11.01 -1.45 1.35
N THR A 84 10.92 -0.14 1.18
CA THR A 84 11.55 0.86 2.05
C THR A 84 10.50 1.63 2.84
N ALA A 85 10.87 2.07 4.02
CA ALA A 85 10.08 2.99 4.84
C ALA A 85 10.97 4.05 5.45
N PHE A 86 10.52 5.29 5.42
CA PHE A 86 11.21 6.43 6.00
C PHE A 86 10.32 7.15 7.01
N PHE A 87 10.90 7.58 8.10
CA PHE A 87 10.27 8.58 8.96
C PHE A 87 10.83 9.96 8.60
N VAL A 88 9.97 10.87 8.22
CA VAL A 88 10.30 12.22 7.76
C VAL A 88 9.95 13.23 8.84
N ARG A 89 10.87 14.11 9.20
CA ARG A 89 10.71 15.18 10.19
C ARG A 89 10.84 16.55 9.53
N PRO A 90 9.74 17.18 9.11
CA PRO A 90 9.77 18.43 8.35
C PRO A 90 10.45 19.58 9.10
N ALA A 91 10.17 19.73 10.40
CA ALA A 91 10.72 20.80 11.21
C ALA A 91 12.26 20.78 11.27
N GLN A 92 12.88 19.60 11.15
CA GLN A 92 14.33 19.45 11.16
C GLN A 92 14.91 19.27 9.75
N ARG A 93 14.07 19.16 8.73
CA ARG A 93 14.46 18.83 7.34
C ARG A 93 15.33 17.59 7.26
N VAL A 94 14.94 16.54 7.98
CA VAL A 94 15.62 15.24 7.99
C VAL A 94 14.66 14.09 7.74
N PHE A 95 15.20 12.99 7.25
CA PHE A 95 14.50 11.71 7.21
C PHE A 95 15.45 10.58 7.65
N MET A 96 14.87 9.50 8.15
CA MET A 96 15.62 8.35 8.63
C MET A 96 14.93 7.06 8.20
N ASP A 97 15.69 5.96 8.15
CA ASP A 97 15.14 4.65 7.88
C ASP A 97 14.20 4.23 9.02
N ALA A 98 13.00 3.82 8.68
CA ALA A 98 11.94 3.44 9.62
C ALA A 98 11.34 2.07 9.29
N LYS A 99 12.01 1.26 8.49
CA LYS A 99 11.49 0.02 7.90
C LYS A 99 10.82 -0.92 8.90
N LEU A 100 11.29 -0.96 10.14
CA LEU A 100 10.79 -1.85 11.18
C LEU A 100 10.34 -1.11 12.46
N SER A 101 10.21 0.22 12.40
CA SER A 101 10.08 1.04 13.60
C SER A 101 8.69 0.98 14.25
N THR A 102 7.64 0.68 13.51
CA THR A 102 6.28 0.63 14.05
C THR A 102 5.42 -0.47 13.41
N ARG A 103 4.39 -0.93 14.14
CA ARG A 103 3.39 -1.85 13.58
C ARG A 103 2.67 -1.25 12.37
N LEU A 104 2.42 0.05 12.34
CA LEU A 104 1.71 0.72 11.26
C LEU A 104 2.43 0.57 9.92
N THR A 105 3.78 0.70 9.92
CA THR A 105 4.60 0.52 8.70
C THR A 105 4.66 -0.92 8.20
N GLN A 106 4.24 -1.88 9.00
CA GLN A 106 4.19 -3.31 8.65
C GLN A 106 2.79 -3.77 8.24
N ILE A 107 1.75 -3.14 8.81
CA ILE A 107 0.34 -3.51 8.55
C ILE A 107 -0.14 -2.87 7.26
N PHE A 108 0.04 -1.56 7.13
CA PHE A 108 -0.50 -0.78 6.03
C PHE A 108 0.49 -0.68 4.87
N VAL A 109 0.69 -1.83 4.21
CA VAL A 109 1.51 -1.96 3.00
C VAL A 109 0.62 -2.54 1.91
N PRO A 110 0.67 -2.02 0.66
CA PRO A 110 -0.06 -2.59 -0.46
C PRO A 110 0.21 -4.09 -0.61
N VAL A 111 -0.81 -4.87 -0.89
CA VAL A 111 -0.72 -6.33 -1.02
C VAL A 111 -1.31 -6.78 -2.35
N ASP A 112 -0.77 -7.88 -2.89
CA ASP A 112 -1.43 -8.61 -3.97
C ASP A 112 -2.65 -9.33 -3.37
N PRO A 113 -3.88 -8.97 -3.73
CA PRO A 113 -5.07 -9.61 -3.18
C PRO A 113 -5.21 -11.10 -3.56
N ASN A 114 -4.47 -11.55 -4.59
CA ASN A 114 -4.48 -12.96 -5.01
C ASN A 114 -3.51 -13.82 -4.20
N ASP A 115 -2.44 -13.23 -3.62
CA ASP A 115 -1.44 -13.97 -2.83
C ASP A 115 -0.87 -13.13 -1.68
N PRO A 116 -1.71 -12.64 -0.76
CA PRO A 116 -1.26 -11.83 0.37
C PRO A 116 -0.47 -12.65 1.40
N CYS A 117 -0.75 -13.94 1.48
CA CYS A 117 -0.11 -14.84 2.46
C CYS A 117 1.40 -14.93 2.26
N ARG A 118 1.84 -15.11 1.03
CA ARG A 118 3.27 -15.16 0.70
C ARG A 118 3.97 -13.85 1.02
N GLN A 119 3.31 -12.73 0.71
CA GLN A 119 3.87 -11.40 0.98
C GLN A 119 4.02 -11.14 2.47
N TRP A 120 3.04 -11.53 3.30
CA TRP A 120 3.12 -11.38 4.76
C TRP A 120 4.16 -12.29 5.38
N GLN A 121 4.30 -13.52 4.90
CA GLN A 121 5.34 -14.43 5.33
C GLN A 121 6.72 -13.85 5.05
N ALA A 122 6.98 -13.41 3.82
CA ALA A 122 8.24 -12.80 3.43
C ALA A 122 8.54 -11.53 4.24
N ALA A 123 7.53 -10.71 4.54
CA ALA A 123 7.69 -9.52 5.38
C ALA A 123 8.08 -9.88 6.82
N ALA A 124 7.52 -10.94 7.38
CA ALA A 124 7.85 -11.40 8.72
C ALA A 124 9.25 -12.00 8.80
N GLU A 125 9.64 -12.80 7.80
CA GLU A 125 11.00 -13.35 7.68
C GLU A 125 12.05 -12.22 7.59
N ASN A 126 11.79 -11.19 6.78
CA ASN A 126 12.64 -10.01 6.68
C ASN A 126 12.69 -9.19 7.98
N ALA A 127 11.67 -9.27 8.82
CA ALA A 127 11.63 -8.65 10.15
C ALA A 127 12.35 -9.46 11.24
N GLY A 128 12.94 -10.61 10.88
CA GLY A 128 13.65 -11.47 11.81
C GLY A 128 12.73 -12.36 12.65
N ALA A 129 11.46 -12.49 12.27
CA ALA A 129 10.59 -13.50 12.83
C ALA A 129 11.10 -14.88 12.37
N SER A 130 11.98 -15.47 13.20
CA SER A 130 12.53 -16.78 12.89
C SER A 130 11.44 -17.83 12.93
N SER A 131 11.49 -18.74 11.96
CA SER A 131 10.67 -19.96 11.89
C SER A 131 11.00 -21.00 12.99
N ALA A 132 11.59 -20.56 14.10
CA ALA A 132 11.98 -21.42 15.19
C ALA A 132 10.74 -22.00 15.89
N GLY A 133 10.23 -23.10 15.37
CA GLY A 133 9.30 -23.97 16.10
C GLY A 133 7.89 -24.10 15.56
N GLY A 134 7.53 -23.54 14.44
CA GLY A 134 6.18 -23.71 13.88
C GLY A 134 6.04 -23.27 12.42
N ASP A 135 4.96 -23.72 11.78
CA ASP A 135 4.64 -23.37 10.40
C ASP A 135 3.75 -22.14 10.34
N TRP A 136 4.02 -21.29 9.35
CA TRP A 136 3.08 -20.26 8.93
C TRP A 136 1.82 -20.91 8.36
N ARG A 137 0.69 -20.52 8.92
CA ARG A 137 -0.62 -20.89 8.36
C ARG A 137 -1.35 -19.61 8.00
N CYS A 138 -1.69 -19.48 6.74
CA CYS A 138 -2.41 -18.33 6.23
C CYS A 138 -3.41 -18.82 5.18
N GLY A 139 -4.63 -18.30 5.23
CA GLY A 139 -5.65 -18.67 4.28
C GLY A 139 -6.86 -17.78 4.34
N HIS A 140 -7.60 -17.77 3.25
CA HIS A 140 -8.91 -17.13 3.14
C HIS A 140 -9.85 -17.72 4.20
N ALA A 141 -10.50 -16.86 4.96
CA ALA A 141 -11.46 -17.26 5.99
C ALA A 141 -12.90 -16.94 5.58
N ASP A 142 -13.16 -15.69 5.17
CA ASP A 142 -14.50 -15.21 4.85
C ASP A 142 -14.44 -13.93 4.01
N THR A 143 -15.62 -13.35 3.74
CA THR A 143 -15.79 -12.00 3.21
C THR A 143 -16.54 -11.15 4.23
N ALA A 144 -16.21 -9.86 4.32
CA ALA A 144 -16.85 -8.95 5.26
C ALA A 144 -17.02 -7.57 4.64
N ILE A 145 -17.82 -6.74 5.32
CA ILE A 145 -17.92 -5.32 5.00
C ILE A 145 -17.14 -4.53 6.05
N VAL A 146 -16.17 -3.73 5.59
CA VAL A 146 -15.39 -2.82 6.42
C VAL A 146 -15.51 -1.42 5.82
N ASP A 147 -15.96 -0.44 6.60
CA ASP A 147 -16.20 0.94 6.16
C ASP A 147 -17.04 1.02 4.86
N GLY A 148 -18.10 0.19 4.77
CA GLY A 148 -18.99 0.11 3.61
C GLY A 148 -18.40 -0.60 2.38
N ARG A 149 -17.17 -1.10 2.44
CA ARG A 149 -16.45 -1.74 1.35
C ARG A 149 -16.38 -3.25 1.53
N ARG A 150 -16.51 -3.99 0.43
CA ARG A 150 -16.37 -5.45 0.44
C ARG A 150 -14.90 -5.82 0.60
N THR A 151 -14.62 -6.67 1.56
CA THR A 151 -13.26 -7.12 1.88
C THR A 151 -13.18 -8.64 1.92
N ILE A 152 -11.97 -9.15 1.74
CA ILE A 152 -11.62 -10.56 1.91
C ILE A 152 -10.92 -10.70 3.25
N GLU A 153 -11.44 -11.57 4.12
CA GLU A 153 -10.84 -11.88 5.39
C GLU A 153 -9.84 -13.03 5.26
N TYR A 154 -8.67 -12.83 5.84
CA TYR A 154 -7.63 -13.84 5.97
C TYR A 154 -7.32 -14.10 7.44
N ARG A 155 -7.15 -15.37 7.78
CA ARG A 155 -6.59 -15.78 9.06
C ARG A 155 -5.12 -16.11 8.90
N VAL A 156 -4.30 -15.51 9.74
CA VAL A 156 -2.84 -15.69 9.76
C VAL A 156 -2.45 -16.22 11.14
N VAL A 157 -1.75 -17.34 11.18
CA VAL A 157 -1.14 -17.89 12.39
C VAL A 157 0.37 -17.94 12.16
N SER A 158 1.10 -17.21 12.98
CA SER A 158 2.56 -17.15 12.93
C SER A 158 3.19 -18.35 13.66
N PRO A 159 4.49 -18.65 13.46
CA PRO A 159 5.18 -19.78 14.08
C PRO A 159 5.09 -19.80 15.60
N ASP A 160 5.03 -18.66 16.26
CA ASP A 160 4.80 -18.48 17.71
C ASP A 160 3.34 -18.67 18.14
N GLN A 161 2.49 -19.22 17.26
CA GLN A 161 1.07 -19.50 17.47
C GLN A 161 0.19 -18.25 17.69
N ASN A 162 0.71 -17.06 17.47
CA ASN A 162 -0.11 -15.85 17.49
C ASN A 162 -1.03 -15.83 16.26
N SER A 163 -2.34 -15.71 16.53
CA SER A 163 -3.36 -15.65 15.49
C SER A 163 -3.78 -14.20 15.24
N SER A 164 -3.90 -13.81 13.99
CA SER A 164 -4.46 -12.52 13.59
C SER A 164 -5.45 -12.68 12.43
N GLN A 165 -6.38 -11.75 12.35
CA GLN A 165 -7.31 -11.63 11.22
C GLN A 165 -6.97 -10.36 10.45
N ARG A 166 -6.98 -10.43 9.13
CA ARG A 166 -6.67 -9.31 8.24
C ARG A 166 -7.70 -9.22 7.15
N TRP A 167 -8.17 -8.01 6.87
CA TRP A 167 -9.16 -7.73 5.84
C TRP A 167 -8.50 -6.92 4.74
N ILE A 168 -8.57 -7.44 3.52
CA ILE A 168 -8.07 -6.79 2.31
C ILE A 168 -9.24 -6.27 1.50
N ASP A 169 -9.17 -5.03 1.10
CA ASP A 169 -10.01 -4.49 0.05
C ASP A 169 -9.37 -4.84 -1.31
N PRO A 170 -9.99 -5.69 -2.13
CA PRO A 170 -9.41 -6.14 -3.39
C PRO A 170 -9.35 -5.03 -4.45
N ASP A 171 -10.24 -4.02 -4.37
CA ASP A 171 -10.23 -2.91 -5.31
C ASP A 171 -9.08 -1.93 -5.00
N LEU A 172 -8.78 -1.72 -3.71
CA LEU A 172 -7.65 -0.90 -3.28
C LEU A 172 -6.31 -1.66 -3.30
N GLU A 173 -6.33 -2.99 -3.44
CA GLU A 173 -5.17 -3.86 -3.24
C GLU A 173 -4.48 -3.57 -1.89
N PHE A 174 -5.29 -3.37 -0.84
CA PHE A 174 -4.80 -2.81 0.41
C PHE A 174 -5.45 -3.44 1.67
N PRO A 175 -4.67 -3.68 2.73
CA PRO A 175 -5.22 -4.12 4.01
C PRO A 175 -5.93 -2.94 4.69
N VAL A 176 -7.22 -3.12 4.99
CA VAL A 176 -8.05 -2.07 5.59
C VAL A 176 -8.36 -2.32 7.06
N LYS A 177 -8.12 -3.52 7.57
CA LYS A 177 -8.34 -3.85 8.98
C LYS A 177 -7.45 -5.01 9.40
N LEU A 178 -6.98 -4.95 10.65
CA LEU A 178 -6.28 -6.03 11.34
C LEU A 178 -6.90 -6.20 12.73
N ARG A 179 -7.09 -7.47 13.14
CA ARG A 179 -7.39 -7.83 14.51
C ARG A 179 -6.28 -8.75 15.04
N ALA A 180 -5.63 -8.34 16.10
CA ALA A 180 -4.57 -9.11 16.75
C ALA A 180 -5.15 -10.19 17.69
N ALA A 181 -4.29 -11.10 18.16
CA ALA A 181 -4.67 -12.19 19.05
C ALA A 181 -5.25 -11.70 20.39
N ASP A 182 -4.80 -10.56 20.88
CA ASP A 182 -5.29 -9.91 22.10
C ASP A 182 -6.64 -9.19 21.92
N GLY A 183 -7.24 -9.29 20.72
CA GLY A 183 -8.50 -8.62 20.38
C GLY A 183 -8.35 -7.17 19.95
N THR A 184 -7.18 -6.57 20.08
CA THR A 184 -6.91 -5.22 19.57
C THR A 184 -7.16 -5.15 18.07
N THR A 185 -7.85 -4.09 17.63
CA THR A 185 -8.18 -3.88 16.22
C THR A 185 -7.57 -2.57 15.75
N ILE A 186 -6.99 -2.58 14.57
CA ILE A 186 -6.56 -1.38 13.84
C ILE A 186 -7.28 -1.39 12.50
N ALA A 187 -8.00 -0.33 12.16
CA ALA A 187 -8.81 -0.25 10.95
C ALA A 187 -8.65 1.11 10.26
N LEU A 188 -8.88 1.12 8.95
CA LEU A 188 -9.12 2.32 8.18
C LEU A 188 -10.61 2.63 8.21
N GLU A 189 -10.94 3.87 8.50
CA GLU A 189 -12.30 4.41 8.51
C GLU A 189 -12.36 5.66 7.65
N HIS A 190 -13.58 6.01 7.19
CA HIS A 190 -13.80 7.14 6.28
C HIS A 190 -12.93 7.10 5.02
N ILE A 191 -12.81 5.92 4.43
CA ILE A 191 -12.02 5.71 3.21
C ILE A 191 -12.61 6.53 2.06
N ARG A 192 -11.81 7.42 1.49
CA ARG A 192 -12.17 8.26 0.34
C ARG A 192 -11.27 7.93 -0.84
N VAL A 193 -11.88 7.40 -1.90
CA VAL A 193 -11.17 7.12 -3.15
C VAL A 193 -11.13 8.41 -3.96
N GLU A 194 -9.95 9.02 -4.01
CA GLU A 194 -9.72 10.31 -4.65
C GLU A 194 -8.24 10.45 -5.03
N ALA A 195 -7.95 11.23 -6.06
CA ALA A 195 -6.58 11.48 -6.50
C ALA A 195 -5.75 12.13 -5.37
N GLN A 196 -4.54 11.63 -5.19
CA GLN A 196 -3.62 12.13 -4.17
C GLN A 196 -2.47 12.91 -4.82
N PRO A 197 -2.11 14.10 -4.32
CA PRO A 197 -0.96 14.85 -4.82
C PRO A 197 0.34 14.04 -4.72
N ALA A 198 1.07 13.90 -5.81
CA ALA A 198 2.32 13.14 -5.83
C ALA A 198 3.37 13.66 -4.82
N SER A 199 3.31 14.95 -4.48
CA SER A 199 4.17 15.57 -3.46
C SER A 199 3.99 14.99 -2.05
N LEU A 200 2.85 14.35 -1.75
CA LEU A 200 2.63 13.67 -0.47
C LEU A 200 3.57 12.47 -0.29
N PHE A 201 4.03 11.86 -1.39
CA PHE A 201 4.78 10.61 -1.39
C PHE A 201 6.27 10.79 -1.71
N ALA A 202 6.76 12.00 -1.63
CA ALA A 202 8.17 12.30 -1.87
C ALA A 202 8.83 12.91 -0.62
N VAL A 203 10.06 12.50 -0.35
CA VAL A 203 10.93 13.24 0.58
C VAL A 203 11.39 14.49 -0.17
N PRO A 204 11.22 15.70 0.38
CA PRO A 204 11.72 16.92 -0.26
C PRO A 204 13.23 16.85 -0.52
N PRO A 205 13.72 17.37 -1.67
CA PRO A 205 15.10 17.18 -2.09
C PRO A 205 16.12 17.89 -1.19
N ASP A 206 15.68 18.86 -0.41
CA ASP A 206 16.52 19.61 0.54
C ASP A 206 16.62 18.94 1.93
N TYR A 207 15.99 17.76 2.12
CA TYR A 207 16.06 17.02 3.36
C TYR A 207 17.31 16.12 3.39
N ARG A 208 17.94 16.02 4.57
CA ARG A 208 19.10 15.18 4.77
C ARG A 208 18.71 13.85 5.42
N LYS A 209 19.34 12.77 4.94
CA LYS A 209 19.22 11.48 5.63
C LYS A 209 19.96 11.58 6.97
N SER A 210 19.27 11.25 8.06
CA SER A 210 19.82 11.17 9.40
C SER A 210 20.01 9.71 9.79
N ASP A 211 21.15 9.41 10.37
CA ASP A 211 21.39 8.11 11.00
C ASP A 211 21.19 8.25 12.51
N PRO A 212 20.16 7.60 13.09
CA PRO A 212 19.94 7.63 14.52
C PRO A 212 21.13 7.07 15.32
N GLN A 213 21.83 6.07 14.79
CA GLN A 213 23.00 5.48 15.43
C GLN A 213 24.14 6.49 15.52
N ALA A 214 24.40 7.22 14.45
CA ALA A 214 25.42 8.28 14.45
C ALA A 214 25.10 9.42 15.42
N LEU A 215 23.82 9.67 15.70
CA LEU A 215 23.40 10.63 16.72
C LEU A 215 23.68 10.08 18.12
N ILE A 216 23.32 8.82 18.38
CA ILE A 216 23.56 8.14 19.67
C ILE A 216 25.07 8.10 19.95
N GLU A 217 25.90 7.72 18.98
CA GLU A 217 27.35 7.71 19.14
C GLU A 217 27.91 9.10 19.44
N ARG A 218 27.44 10.14 18.75
CA ARG A 218 27.85 11.53 19.07
C ARG A 218 27.47 11.93 20.50
N ILE A 219 26.29 11.54 20.97
CA ILE A 219 25.88 11.82 22.37
C ILE A 219 26.77 11.08 23.35
N LYS A 220 27.10 9.81 23.10
CA LYS A 220 28.00 9.02 23.95
C LYS A 220 29.40 9.61 24.03
N HIS A 221 29.88 10.21 22.94
CA HIS A 221 31.20 10.85 22.85
C HIS A 221 31.18 12.35 23.14
N SER A 222 30.03 12.95 23.43
CA SER A 222 29.97 14.34 23.88
C SER A 222 30.24 14.39 25.40
N ASP A 223 31.08 15.32 25.84
CA ASP A 223 31.50 15.51 27.24
C ASP A 223 30.35 15.88 28.20
N VAL A 224 29.10 15.82 27.74
CA VAL A 224 27.90 16.11 28.54
C VAL A 224 27.70 15.09 29.67
N TRP A 225 28.37 13.93 29.62
CA TRP A 225 28.30 12.89 30.64
C TRP A 225 29.53 12.84 31.56
N VAL A 226 30.50 13.73 31.38
CA VAL A 226 31.67 13.83 32.25
C VAL A 226 31.37 14.83 33.36
N GLY A 227 30.95 14.36 34.50
CA GLY A 227 31.07 15.11 35.74
C GLY A 227 29.78 15.57 36.39
N ALA A 228 29.08 14.65 37.06
CA ALA A 228 28.56 15.01 38.37
C ALA A 228 29.73 14.78 39.35
N PRO A 229 30.26 15.78 40.04
CA PRO A 229 31.19 15.51 41.13
C PRO A 229 30.43 14.74 42.21
N SER A 230 30.98 13.60 42.59
CA SER A 230 30.49 12.88 43.76
C SER A 230 30.68 13.76 45.02
N PRO A 231 29.72 13.72 45.93
CA PRO A 231 29.80 14.47 47.20
C PRO A 231 30.88 13.87 48.11
#